data_8f7a8e22bcec59c170ce58df9d85061a
#
_entry.id   8f7a8e22bcec59c170ce58df9d85061a
#
_cell.length_a   1.000
_cell.length_b   1.000
_cell.length_c   1.000
_cell.angle_alpha   90.00
_cell.angle_beta   90.00
_cell.angle_gamma   90.00
#
_symmetry.space_group_name_H-M   'P 1'
#
loop_
_entity.id
_entity.type
_entity.pdbx_description
1 polymer ?
#
loop_
_entity_poly.entity_id
_entity_poly.type
_entity_poly.pdbx_seq_one_letter_code
_entity_poly.pdbx_strand_id
1 'polypeptide(L)'
;MGTKKGSIQSLEKASHHSKYLRAMKGLGFLRCVVLVGAWIVGAVIFGMRVQASQVLIPMDESQSNHLKAYGLAFWVLQNDIEVEWLLNYRGGSFMMPNLPDITNECMIRGISHQVIADVQAGQIFSEIANPEINMERVKLEVAPRIAVYSPDGKQPWDDAVTLVLTYAEIPYEVVYDAEVMAGDLLDFDWLHLHHEDFTGQYGKFYRSYRNAAWYRDEVNRQEATARTLGFNKVSVMKRNVALEIQQFVLGGGFLFTMCSGTDSFDIALAAQDLDICESMFDGDPMSPNAANQLDYEKGMAFQNYALETDPMVYEFSQIDATEEHTKIKQLNDFFTLFDFSAKWDVVPTMLTQSHKRVIPGFMGQTTAFRRSYVRSDVTIMGESKNAQSVKYIHGELGQGQWTYYGGHDPEDYRHLVNDPPTDLNLHPNSAGYRLILNNILFPAARKKERKT
;
A
#
# COMPACT_ATOMS: atom_id res chain seq x y z
N MET A 1 25.70 -102.33 48.97
CA MET A 1 24.52 -101.41 48.93
C MET A 1 24.98 -100.00 49.12
N GLY A 2 24.62 -99.10 48.21
CA GLY A 2 24.80 -97.71 48.36
C GLY A 2 26.02 -97.14 47.59
N THR A 3 25.93 -96.34 46.76
CA THR A 3 25.01 -95.67 45.88
C THR A 3 25.73 -94.44 45.35
N LYS A 4 25.65 -94.31 44.09
CA LYS A 4 26.09 -93.13 43.30
C LYS A 4 25.48 -91.85 43.80
N LYS A 5 26.32 -90.89 44.29
CA LYS A 5 25.91 -89.54 44.53
C LYS A 5 27.01 -88.45 44.23
N GLY A 6 27.93 -88.75 43.32
CA GLY A 6 29.09 -87.86 43.04
C GLY A 6 29.14 -87.20 41.63
N SER A 7 28.25 -87.56 40.72
CA SER A 7 28.45 -87.18 39.30
C SER A 7 27.43 -86.16 38.72
N ILE A 8 26.42 -85.74 39.49
CA ILE A 8 25.40 -84.77 38.99
C ILE A 8 25.73 -83.32 39.32
N GLN A 9 26.45 -83.04 40.41
CA GLN A 9 26.79 -81.64 40.77
C GLN A 9 27.88 -81.00 39.91
N SER A 10 28.75 -81.77 39.26
CA SER A 10 29.82 -81.25 38.42
C SER A 10 29.32 -80.83 37.01
N LEU A 11 28.25 -81.45 36.50
CA LEU A 11 27.67 -81.14 35.21
C LEU A 11 26.75 -79.86 35.27
N GLU A 12 26.06 -79.64 36.37
CA GLU A 12 25.24 -78.49 36.60
C GLU A 12 26.10 -77.20 36.72
N LYS A 13 27.25 -77.21 37.38
CA LYS A 13 28.16 -76.11 37.50
C LYS A 13 28.79 -75.66 36.13
N ALA A 14 29.12 -76.63 35.27
CA ALA A 14 29.65 -76.34 33.96
C ALA A 14 28.58 -75.80 32.99
N SER A 15 27.33 -76.18 33.11
CA SER A 15 26.18 -75.74 32.35
C SER A 15 25.84 -74.25 32.75
N HIS A 16 25.88 -73.92 34.03
CA HIS A 16 25.64 -72.55 34.49
C HIS A 16 26.73 -71.55 34.07
N HIS A 17 28.01 -71.91 34.07
CA HIS A 17 29.07 -71.09 33.66
C HIS A 17 29.06 -70.75 32.13
N SER A 18 28.70 -71.70 31.27
CA SER A 18 28.53 -71.52 29.85
C SER A 18 27.33 -70.64 29.51
N LYS A 19 26.23 -70.72 30.24
CA LYS A 19 25.07 -69.82 30.06
C LYS A 19 25.35 -68.41 30.47
N TYR A 20 26.12 -68.20 31.55
CA TYR A 20 26.53 -66.81 31.98
C TYR A 20 27.47 -66.17 30.99
N LEU A 21 28.43 -66.87 30.42
CA LEU A 21 29.36 -66.29 29.40
C LEU A 21 28.67 -66.02 28.09
N ARG A 22 27.64 -66.76 27.68
CA ARG A 22 26.81 -66.40 26.50
C ARG A 22 25.89 -65.17 26.77
N ALA A 23 25.31 -65.07 27.96
CA ALA A 23 24.49 -63.96 28.34
C ALA A 23 25.33 -62.67 28.44
N MET A 24 26.53 -62.69 28.97
CA MET A 24 27.41 -61.53 29.01
C MET A 24 27.92 -61.09 27.61
N LYS A 25 28.19 -62.00 26.69
CA LYS A 25 28.54 -61.66 25.31
C LYS A 25 27.33 -61.11 24.53
N GLY A 26 26.11 -61.59 24.77
CA GLY A 26 24.87 -61.07 24.21
C GLY A 26 24.56 -59.66 24.72
N LEU A 27 24.74 -59.41 26.01
CA LEU A 27 24.52 -58.07 26.60
C LEU A 27 25.56 -57.01 26.14
N GLY A 28 26.84 -57.45 25.93
CA GLY A 28 27.87 -56.55 25.36
C GLY A 28 27.58 -56.17 23.92
N PHE A 29 27.14 -57.12 23.09
CA PHE A 29 26.77 -56.88 21.72
C PHE A 29 25.50 -56.03 21.60
N LEU A 30 24.51 -56.27 22.42
CA LEU A 30 23.28 -55.46 22.46
C LEU A 30 23.56 -54.01 22.93
N ARG A 31 24.46 -53.84 23.93
CA ARG A 31 24.89 -52.51 24.37
C ARG A 31 25.68 -51.72 23.29
N CYS A 32 26.57 -52.41 22.54
CA CYS A 32 27.25 -51.78 21.40
C CYS A 32 26.30 -51.42 20.28
N VAL A 33 25.33 -52.28 19.93
CA VAL A 33 24.33 -51.98 18.88
C VAL A 33 23.41 -50.83 19.29
N VAL A 34 22.98 -50.75 20.56
CA VAL A 34 22.17 -49.66 21.10
C VAL A 34 22.97 -48.37 21.15
N LEU A 35 24.23 -48.36 21.54
CA LEU A 35 25.10 -47.18 21.56
C LEU A 35 25.44 -46.69 20.17
N VAL A 36 25.71 -47.56 19.22
CA VAL A 36 25.93 -47.19 17.81
C VAL A 36 24.64 -46.70 17.17
N GLY A 37 23.49 -47.34 17.47
CA GLY A 37 22.18 -46.86 17.02
C GLY A 37 21.85 -45.47 17.62
N ALA A 38 22.11 -45.24 18.88
CA ALA A 38 21.92 -43.93 19.52
C ALA A 38 22.84 -42.85 18.96
N TRP A 39 24.09 -43.19 18.57
CA TRP A 39 25.00 -42.29 17.88
C TRP A 39 24.56 -41.94 16.45
N ILE A 40 24.06 -42.95 15.70
CA ILE A 40 23.53 -42.72 14.35
C ILE A 40 22.26 -41.90 14.40
N VAL A 41 21.33 -42.17 15.33
CA VAL A 41 20.11 -41.35 15.53
C VAL A 41 20.46 -39.98 16.04
N GLY A 42 21.43 -39.84 16.96
CA GLY A 42 21.95 -38.56 17.41
C GLY A 42 22.64 -37.77 16.28
N ALA A 43 23.41 -38.42 15.42
CA ALA A 43 24.05 -37.78 14.27
C ALA A 43 23.04 -37.39 13.18
N VAL A 44 21.96 -38.15 12.97
CA VAL A 44 20.88 -37.80 12.03
C VAL A 44 20.03 -36.66 12.60
N ILE A 45 19.75 -36.63 13.90
CA ILE A 45 19.02 -35.54 14.56
C ILE A 45 19.91 -34.26 14.61
N PHE A 46 21.22 -34.39 14.79
CA PHE A 46 22.16 -33.25 14.71
C PHE A 46 22.46 -32.82 13.28
N GLY A 47 22.27 -33.67 12.28
CA GLY A 47 22.45 -33.38 10.86
C GLY A 47 21.26 -32.64 10.22
N MET A 48 20.06 -32.70 10.79
CA MET A 48 18.93 -31.85 10.44
C MET A 48 18.95 -30.54 11.24
N ARG A 49 20.02 -29.77 11.17
CA ARG A 49 19.86 -28.34 11.33
C ARG A 49 19.02 -27.91 10.12
N VAL A 50 17.72 -27.72 10.34
CA VAL A 50 16.95 -26.83 9.47
C VAL A 50 17.76 -25.53 9.53
N GLN A 51 18.52 -25.27 8.50
CA GLN A 51 19.26 -24.02 8.39
C GLN A 51 18.16 -23.00 8.17
N ALA A 52 17.78 -22.29 9.25
CA ALA A 52 16.84 -21.21 9.15
C ALA A 52 17.36 -20.27 8.08
N SER A 53 16.51 -19.86 7.19
CA SER A 53 16.87 -19.03 6.03
C SER A 53 15.74 -18.07 5.72
N GLN A 54 16.08 -17.00 5.05
CA GLN A 54 15.16 -15.93 4.67
C GLN A 54 15.04 -15.85 3.15
N VAL A 55 13.92 -15.37 2.68
CA VAL A 55 13.73 -14.92 1.29
C VAL A 55 13.91 -13.43 1.25
N LEU A 56 14.90 -12.96 0.51
CA LEU A 56 15.13 -11.54 0.21
C LEU A 56 14.55 -11.25 -1.17
N ILE A 57 13.64 -10.30 -1.24
CA ILE A 57 13.06 -9.75 -2.46
C ILE A 57 13.75 -8.41 -2.74
N PRO A 58 14.74 -8.36 -3.64
CA PRO A 58 15.38 -7.09 -3.98
C PRO A 58 14.40 -6.19 -4.71
N MET A 59 14.46 -4.88 -4.43
CA MET A 59 13.60 -3.88 -5.04
C MET A 59 14.38 -2.82 -5.81
N ASP A 60 15.64 -3.13 -6.12
CA ASP A 60 16.50 -2.37 -7.04
C ASP A 60 16.22 -2.78 -8.51
N GLU A 61 17.02 -2.31 -9.46
CA GLU A 61 16.88 -2.60 -10.89
C GLU A 61 17.00 -4.09 -11.25
N SER A 62 17.45 -4.95 -10.32
CA SER A 62 17.51 -6.40 -10.53
C SER A 62 16.15 -7.10 -10.39
N GLN A 63 15.12 -6.40 -9.93
CA GLN A 63 13.78 -6.94 -9.81
C GLN A 63 13.09 -7.05 -11.16
N SER A 64 12.60 -8.25 -11.48
CA SER A 64 11.85 -8.53 -12.71
C SER A 64 10.45 -7.92 -12.71
N ASN A 65 9.80 -7.87 -11.55
CA ASN A 65 8.45 -7.34 -11.40
C ASN A 65 8.26 -6.68 -10.03
N HIS A 66 8.48 -5.36 -9.97
CA HIS A 66 8.31 -4.60 -8.74
C HIS A 66 6.86 -4.63 -8.24
N LEU A 67 5.88 -4.49 -9.13
CA LEU A 67 4.47 -4.37 -8.73
C LEU A 67 3.97 -5.67 -8.09
N LYS A 68 4.28 -6.83 -8.67
CA LYS A 68 3.91 -8.13 -8.09
C LYS A 68 4.69 -8.46 -6.81
N ALA A 69 5.87 -7.87 -6.59
CA ALA A 69 6.61 -8.03 -5.35
C ALA A 69 5.86 -7.44 -4.15
N TYR A 70 5.15 -6.31 -4.33
CA TYR A 70 4.24 -5.78 -3.30
C TYR A 70 3.04 -6.70 -3.06
N GLY A 71 2.45 -7.25 -4.12
CA GLY A 71 1.38 -8.24 -4.01
C GLY A 71 1.80 -9.50 -3.25
N LEU A 72 3.05 -9.95 -3.45
CA LEU A 72 3.62 -11.05 -2.65
C LEU A 72 3.74 -10.66 -1.17
N ALA A 73 4.30 -9.48 -0.86
CA ALA A 73 4.42 -9.01 0.52
C ALA A 73 3.04 -8.93 1.20
N PHE A 74 2.05 -8.41 0.49
CA PHE A 74 0.66 -8.33 0.96
C PHE A 74 0.07 -9.74 1.20
N TRP A 75 0.24 -10.66 0.27
CA TRP A 75 -0.21 -12.05 0.40
C TRP A 75 0.43 -12.77 1.59
N VAL A 76 1.72 -12.53 1.85
CA VAL A 76 2.41 -13.09 3.03
C VAL A 76 1.78 -12.57 4.32
N LEU A 77 1.48 -11.26 4.39
CA LEU A 77 0.78 -10.66 5.53
C LEU A 77 -0.64 -11.23 5.72
N GLN A 78 -1.38 -11.51 4.63
CA GLN A 78 -2.70 -12.15 4.70
C GLN A 78 -2.66 -13.57 5.27
N ASN A 79 -1.49 -14.23 5.22
CA ASN A 79 -1.28 -15.54 5.81
C ASN A 79 -0.67 -15.46 7.23
N ASP A 80 -0.81 -14.31 7.91
CA ASP A 80 -0.33 -14.05 9.28
C ASP A 80 1.20 -14.22 9.43
N ILE A 81 1.94 -13.98 8.34
CA ILE A 81 3.40 -14.03 8.33
C ILE A 81 3.94 -12.60 8.21
N GLU A 82 4.78 -12.21 9.18
CA GLU A 82 5.40 -10.89 9.20
C GLU A 82 6.40 -10.71 8.07
N VAL A 83 6.49 -9.48 7.54
CA VAL A 83 7.43 -9.08 6.50
C VAL A 83 8.31 -7.94 7.02
N GLU A 84 9.61 -8.03 6.80
CA GLU A 84 10.54 -6.94 7.08
C GLU A 84 10.68 -6.08 5.82
N TRP A 85 10.32 -4.81 5.89
CA TRP A 85 10.57 -3.83 4.83
C TRP A 85 11.88 -3.11 5.13
N LEU A 86 12.88 -3.31 4.27
CA LEU A 86 14.24 -2.79 4.43
C LEU A 86 14.37 -1.47 3.66
N LEU A 87 14.00 -0.37 4.31
CA LEU A 87 13.99 0.96 3.69
C LEU A 87 15.38 1.34 3.21
N ASN A 88 15.47 1.82 1.98
CA ASN A 88 16.68 2.21 1.26
C ASN A 88 17.72 1.08 1.04
N TYR A 89 17.50 -0.12 1.56
CA TYR A 89 18.34 -1.27 1.25
C TYR A 89 17.93 -1.86 -0.09
N ARG A 90 18.80 -1.80 -1.09
CA ARG A 90 18.53 -2.29 -2.45
C ARG A 90 17.15 -1.85 -2.98
N GLY A 91 16.87 -0.55 -2.89
CA GLY A 91 15.63 0.04 -3.37
C GLY A 91 14.40 -0.17 -2.47
N GLY A 92 14.56 -0.58 -1.21
CA GLY A 92 13.47 -0.85 -0.27
C GLY A 92 12.98 -2.29 -0.35
N SER A 93 13.92 -3.25 -0.18
CA SER A 93 13.69 -4.69 -0.28
C SER A 93 12.74 -5.22 0.78
N PHE A 94 12.09 -6.34 0.48
CA PHE A 94 11.36 -7.12 1.48
C PHE A 94 12.18 -8.34 1.92
N MET A 95 12.05 -8.73 3.19
CA MET A 95 12.62 -9.95 3.73
C MET A 95 11.57 -10.69 4.56
N MET A 96 11.50 -12.01 4.41
CA MET A 96 10.49 -12.85 5.05
C MET A 96 11.03 -14.27 5.24
N PRO A 97 10.43 -15.12 6.10
CA PRO A 97 10.86 -16.49 6.30
C PRO A 97 10.88 -17.29 5.00
N ASN A 98 11.89 -18.15 4.83
CA ASN A 98 11.95 -19.06 3.69
C ASN A 98 11.00 -20.24 3.90
N LEU A 99 9.78 -20.08 3.42
CA LEU A 99 8.77 -21.12 3.36
C LEU A 99 8.58 -21.59 1.91
N PRO A 100 8.34 -22.89 1.65
CA PRO A 100 8.14 -23.41 0.29
C PRO A 100 7.04 -22.67 -0.49
N ASP A 101 5.95 -22.30 0.16
CA ASP A 101 4.84 -21.60 -0.47
C ASP A 101 5.25 -20.19 -0.92
N ILE A 102 6.05 -19.47 -0.13
CA ILE A 102 6.55 -18.14 -0.48
C ILE A 102 7.48 -18.22 -1.71
N THR A 103 8.40 -19.17 -1.73
CA THR A 103 9.30 -19.33 -2.90
C THR A 103 8.56 -19.80 -4.15
N ASN A 104 7.52 -20.63 -3.99
CA ASN A 104 6.63 -21.00 -5.09
C ASN A 104 5.86 -19.78 -5.63
N GLU A 105 5.30 -18.95 -4.77
CA GLU A 105 4.64 -17.70 -5.17
C GLU A 105 5.59 -16.74 -5.88
N CYS A 106 6.85 -16.62 -5.44
CA CYS A 106 7.85 -15.85 -6.17
C CYS A 106 8.01 -16.35 -7.63
N MET A 107 8.06 -17.67 -7.82
CA MET A 107 8.20 -18.27 -9.16
C MET A 107 6.94 -18.06 -10.01
N ILE A 108 5.74 -18.30 -9.43
CA ILE A 108 4.45 -18.13 -10.12
C ILE A 108 4.26 -16.67 -10.58
N ARG A 109 4.59 -15.71 -9.72
CA ARG A 109 4.43 -14.27 -9.99
C ARG A 109 5.58 -13.69 -10.83
N GLY A 110 6.64 -14.48 -11.10
CA GLY A 110 7.81 -14.01 -11.86
C GLY A 110 8.66 -12.98 -11.10
N ILE A 111 8.74 -13.10 -9.78
CA ILE A 111 9.45 -12.17 -8.89
C ILE A 111 10.89 -12.64 -8.68
N SER A 112 11.85 -11.75 -8.90
CA SER A 112 13.25 -11.99 -8.53
C SER A 112 13.40 -12.11 -7.02
N HIS A 113 14.00 -13.20 -6.54
CA HIS A 113 14.21 -13.45 -5.12
C HIS A 113 15.52 -14.18 -4.85
N GLN A 114 15.99 -14.13 -3.61
CA GLN A 114 17.20 -14.78 -3.15
C GLN A 114 16.93 -15.50 -1.82
N VAL A 115 17.24 -16.78 -1.76
CA VAL A 115 17.24 -17.50 -0.48
C VAL A 115 18.60 -17.29 0.17
N ILE A 116 18.62 -16.69 1.34
CA ILE A 116 19.83 -16.35 2.10
C ILE A 116 19.80 -17.04 3.47
N ALA A 117 20.99 -17.41 3.97
CA ALA A 117 21.12 -17.98 5.31
C ALA A 117 20.90 -16.90 6.39
N ASP A 118 20.46 -17.31 7.57
CA ASP A 118 20.24 -16.37 8.71
C ASP A 118 21.49 -15.55 9.06
N VAL A 119 22.67 -16.10 8.87
CA VAL A 119 23.92 -15.35 9.10
C VAL A 119 24.02 -14.16 8.14
N GLN A 120 23.64 -14.35 6.87
CA GLN A 120 23.62 -13.27 5.87
C GLN A 120 22.51 -12.25 6.19
N ALA A 121 21.33 -12.71 6.58
CA ALA A 121 20.24 -11.83 7.04
C ALA A 121 20.68 -10.99 8.26
N GLY A 122 21.37 -11.61 9.23
CA GLY A 122 21.94 -10.92 10.37
C GLY A 122 22.98 -9.85 10.01
N GLN A 123 23.81 -10.10 8.98
CA GLN A 123 24.75 -9.11 8.45
C GLN A 123 24.01 -7.92 7.82
N ILE A 124 22.99 -8.17 7.02
CA ILE A 124 22.12 -7.11 6.43
C ILE A 124 21.47 -6.27 7.53
N PHE A 125 20.90 -6.92 8.56
CA PHE A 125 20.31 -6.19 9.69
C PHE A 125 21.33 -5.38 10.47
N SER A 126 22.56 -5.86 10.63
CA SER A 126 23.62 -5.13 11.28
C SER A 126 24.08 -3.92 10.47
N GLU A 127 24.14 -4.04 9.14
CA GLU A 127 24.40 -2.92 8.22
C GLU A 127 23.30 -1.85 8.37
N ILE A 128 22.03 -2.25 8.28
CA ILE A 128 20.89 -1.34 8.37
C ILE A 128 20.83 -0.66 9.75
N ALA A 129 21.20 -1.37 10.82
CA ALA A 129 21.21 -0.82 12.17
C ALA A 129 22.29 0.24 12.41
N ASN A 130 23.27 0.37 11.51
CA ASN A 130 24.32 1.38 11.61
C ASN A 130 23.69 2.79 11.54
N PRO A 131 23.89 3.66 12.55
CA PRO A 131 23.31 5.01 12.58
C PRO A 131 23.82 5.95 11.48
N GLU A 132 25.03 5.67 10.93
CA GLU A 132 25.65 6.47 9.86
C GLU A 132 25.06 6.14 8.46
N ILE A 133 24.27 5.07 8.33
CA ILE A 133 23.69 4.64 7.07
C ILE A 133 22.21 5.02 7.04
N ASN A 134 21.78 5.69 5.97
CA ASN A 134 20.38 6.09 5.79
C ASN A 134 19.50 4.90 5.35
N MET A 135 19.37 3.90 6.22
CA MET A 135 18.55 2.71 6.06
C MET A 135 17.79 2.42 7.35
N GLU A 136 16.62 1.80 7.26
CA GLU A 136 15.87 1.38 8.43
C GLU A 136 15.10 0.09 8.14
N ARG A 137 14.88 -0.70 9.19
CA ARG A 137 14.05 -1.90 9.14
C ARG A 137 12.68 -1.60 9.74
N VAL A 138 11.64 -1.77 8.94
CA VAL A 138 10.25 -1.61 9.38
C VAL A 138 9.56 -2.97 9.28
N LYS A 139 8.97 -3.39 10.38
CA LYS A 139 8.19 -4.61 10.44
C LYS A 139 6.78 -4.31 9.95
N LEU A 140 6.30 -5.10 8.98
CA LEU A 140 4.92 -5.17 8.55
C LEU A 140 4.27 -6.36 9.25
N GLU A 141 3.11 -6.15 9.91
CA GLU A 141 2.52 -7.15 10.81
C GLU A 141 1.21 -7.73 10.30
N VAL A 142 0.33 -6.92 9.72
CA VAL A 142 -1.01 -7.33 9.29
C VAL A 142 -1.35 -6.70 7.95
N ALA A 143 -1.95 -7.45 7.04
CA ALA A 143 -2.45 -6.92 5.78
C ALA A 143 -3.61 -5.94 6.04
N PRO A 144 -3.56 -4.70 5.53
CA PRO A 144 -4.63 -3.74 5.72
C PRO A 144 -5.89 -4.14 4.95
N ARG A 145 -7.06 -3.80 5.48
CA ARG A 145 -8.33 -3.86 4.76
C ARG A 145 -8.49 -2.62 3.90
N ILE A 146 -8.70 -2.82 2.60
CA ILE A 146 -8.66 -1.77 1.57
C ILE A 146 -10.06 -1.49 1.06
N ALA A 147 -10.48 -0.23 1.11
CA ALA A 147 -11.65 0.29 0.44
C ALA A 147 -11.27 1.18 -0.75
N VAL A 148 -12.04 1.09 -1.82
CA VAL A 148 -11.98 1.99 -2.98
C VAL A 148 -13.33 2.69 -3.11
N TYR A 149 -13.32 4.01 -3.05
CA TYR A 149 -14.51 4.82 -3.22
C TYR A 149 -14.78 5.02 -4.71
N SER A 150 -15.78 4.35 -5.22
CA SER A 150 -16.16 4.37 -6.63
C SER A 150 -17.65 4.08 -6.80
N PRO A 151 -18.34 4.74 -7.75
CA PRO A 151 -19.73 4.43 -8.04
C PRO A 151 -19.88 3.05 -8.66
N ASP A 152 -21.04 2.45 -8.46
CA ASP A 152 -21.42 1.20 -9.11
C ASP A 152 -21.44 1.32 -10.64
N GLY A 153 -20.97 0.28 -11.31
CA GLY A 153 -21.03 0.15 -12.75
C GLY A 153 -19.77 0.61 -13.48
N LYS A 154 -19.83 0.49 -14.81
CA LYS A 154 -18.69 0.82 -15.66
C LYS A 154 -18.57 2.32 -15.85
N GLN A 155 -17.45 2.89 -15.46
CA GLN A 155 -17.07 4.27 -15.75
C GLN A 155 -16.47 4.37 -17.17
N PRO A 156 -16.51 5.55 -17.81
CA PRO A 156 -15.88 5.78 -19.11
C PRO A 156 -14.37 6.05 -19.01
N TRP A 157 -13.78 5.80 -17.86
CA TRP A 157 -12.35 5.86 -17.52
C TRP A 157 -12.01 4.68 -16.62
N ASP A 158 -10.75 4.38 -16.51
CA ASP A 158 -10.19 3.42 -15.54
C ASP A 158 -9.66 4.13 -14.29
N ASP A 159 -9.31 3.34 -13.31
CA ASP A 159 -8.73 3.79 -12.06
C ASP A 159 -7.37 3.12 -11.88
N ALA A 160 -6.29 3.92 -11.87
CA ALA A 160 -4.92 3.43 -11.77
C ALA A 160 -4.69 2.59 -10.51
N VAL A 161 -5.37 2.90 -9.40
CA VAL A 161 -5.22 2.14 -8.15
C VAL A 161 -5.88 0.77 -8.28
N THR A 162 -7.10 0.69 -8.77
CA THR A 162 -7.77 -0.62 -8.99
C THR A 162 -7.04 -1.47 -10.02
N LEU A 163 -6.44 -0.85 -11.05
CA LEU A 163 -5.58 -1.55 -12.01
C LEU A 163 -4.38 -2.19 -11.33
N VAL A 164 -3.64 -1.44 -10.49
CA VAL A 164 -2.46 -2.00 -9.83
C VAL A 164 -2.80 -2.97 -8.72
N LEU A 165 -3.89 -2.77 -7.99
CA LEU A 165 -4.37 -3.74 -6.99
C LEU A 165 -4.71 -5.08 -7.66
N THR A 166 -5.44 -5.03 -8.78
CA THR A 166 -5.79 -6.22 -9.58
C THR A 166 -4.55 -6.90 -10.14
N TYR A 167 -3.61 -6.14 -10.72
CA TYR A 167 -2.36 -6.68 -11.26
C TYR A 167 -1.47 -7.32 -10.18
N ALA A 168 -1.37 -6.70 -9.03
CA ALA A 168 -0.61 -7.19 -7.89
C ALA A 168 -1.34 -8.29 -7.09
N GLU A 169 -2.61 -8.58 -7.44
CA GLU A 169 -3.48 -9.55 -6.77
C GLU A 169 -3.72 -9.19 -5.30
N ILE A 170 -3.94 -7.90 -5.03
CA ILE A 170 -4.28 -7.35 -3.72
C ILE A 170 -5.80 -7.14 -3.67
N PRO A 171 -6.53 -7.78 -2.75
CA PRO A 171 -7.98 -7.64 -2.64
C PRO A 171 -8.40 -6.27 -2.11
N TYR A 172 -9.53 -5.78 -2.56
CA TYR A 172 -10.15 -4.55 -2.10
C TYR A 172 -11.68 -4.67 -2.16
N GLU A 173 -12.37 -3.82 -1.42
CA GLU A 173 -13.83 -3.69 -1.46
C GLU A 173 -14.20 -2.31 -1.99
N VAL A 174 -15.30 -2.25 -2.76
CA VAL A 174 -15.82 -0.98 -3.29
C VAL A 174 -16.85 -0.43 -2.30
N VAL A 175 -16.73 0.85 -1.99
CA VAL A 175 -17.67 1.63 -1.18
C VAL A 175 -18.03 2.90 -1.93
N TYR A 176 -19.24 3.44 -1.71
CA TYR A 176 -19.63 4.72 -2.29
C TYR A 176 -20.42 5.55 -1.28
N ASP A 177 -21.14 6.56 -1.74
CA ASP A 177 -21.86 7.50 -0.90
C ASP A 177 -22.72 6.84 0.20
N ALA A 178 -23.44 5.79 -0.14
CA ALA A 178 -24.36 5.12 0.78
C ALA A 178 -23.63 4.37 1.90
N GLU A 179 -22.58 3.62 1.54
CA GLU A 179 -21.77 2.84 2.48
C GLU A 179 -20.98 3.78 3.41
N VAL A 180 -20.41 4.87 2.86
CA VAL A 180 -19.73 5.89 3.67
C VAL A 180 -20.67 6.52 4.68
N MET A 181 -21.86 6.93 4.24
CA MET A 181 -22.91 7.50 5.11
C MET A 181 -23.51 6.50 6.11
N ALA A 182 -23.41 5.20 5.83
CA ALA A 182 -23.80 4.13 6.76
C ALA A 182 -22.73 3.86 7.84
N GLY A 183 -21.52 4.37 7.68
CA GLY A 183 -20.41 4.20 8.61
C GLY A 183 -19.53 2.99 8.33
N ASP A 184 -19.63 2.37 7.14
CA ASP A 184 -18.90 1.15 6.79
C ASP A 184 -17.38 1.37 6.71
N LEU A 185 -16.89 2.62 6.64
CA LEU A 185 -15.46 2.94 6.66
C LEU A 185 -14.75 2.45 7.93
N LEU A 186 -15.46 2.24 9.04
CA LEU A 186 -14.89 1.70 10.28
C LEU A 186 -14.33 0.28 10.12
N ASP A 187 -14.74 -0.42 9.08
CA ASP A 187 -14.29 -1.76 8.78
C ASP A 187 -12.97 -1.79 7.98
N PHE A 188 -12.44 -0.65 7.58
CA PHE A 188 -11.27 -0.54 6.71
C PHE A 188 -10.13 0.21 7.38
N ASP A 189 -8.89 -0.08 6.92
CA ASP A 189 -7.69 0.62 7.35
C ASP A 189 -7.25 1.67 6.34
N TRP A 190 -7.59 1.48 5.07
CA TRP A 190 -7.14 2.31 3.95
C TRP A 190 -8.27 2.59 2.96
N LEU A 191 -8.38 3.85 2.54
CA LEU A 191 -9.40 4.34 1.60
C LEU A 191 -8.74 5.03 0.43
N HIS A 192 -9.19 4.72 -0.78
CA HIS A 192 -8.80 5.40 -2.02
C HIS A 192 -9.92 6.25 -2.59
N LEU A 193 -9.57 7.49 -3.00
CA LEU A 193 -10.38 8.37 -3.82
C LEU A 193 -9.61 8.70 -5.10
N HIS A 194 -10.25 8.67 -6.27
CA HIS A 194 -9.56 9.01 -7.51
C HIS A 194 -10.13 10.28 -8.16
N HIS A 195 -10.99 10.12 -9.11
CA HIS A 195 -11.56 11.17 -9.95
C HIS A 195 -12.95 11.63 -9.51
N GLU A 196 -13.31 11.35 -8.27
CA GLU A 196 -14.61 11.72 -7.73
C GLU A 196 -14.65 13.20 -7.37
N ASP A 197 -15.83 13.79 -7.55
CA ASP A 197 -16.11 15.19 -7.22
C ASP A 197 -16.90 15.29 -5.91
N PHE A 198 -16.29 15.88 -4.91
CA PHE A 198 -16.92 16.15 -3.61
C PHE A 198 -17.59 17.52 -3.52
N THR A 199 -17.51 18.33 -4.58
CA THR A 199 -18.13 19.67 -4.62
C THR A 199 -19.57 19.65 -5.09
N GLY A 200 -20.02 18.58 -5.78
CA GLY A 200 -21.33 18.46 -6.39
C GLY A 200 -21.49 19.10 -7.76
N GLN A 201 -20.38 19.40 -8.42
CA GLN A 201 -20.36 19.97 -9.78
C GLN A 201 -20.21 18.89 -10.87
N TYR A 202 -20.47 17.64 -10.53
CA TYR A 202 -20.42 16.47 -11.43
C TYR A 202 -19.10 16.39 -12.24
N GLY A 203 -17.96 16.55 -11.55
CA GLY A 203 -16.63 16.47 -12.13
C GLY A 203 -16.27 17.61 -13.08
N LYS A 204 -17.03 18.71 -13.11
CA LYS A 204 -16.86 19.83 -14.07
C LYS A 204 -16.93 19.36 -15.53
N PHE A 205 -17.58 18.23 -15.80
CA PHE A 205 -17.73 17.65 -17.13
C PHE A 205 -18.79 18.34 -18.00
N TYR A 206 -19.56 19.27 -17.48
CA TYR A 206 -20.71 19.89 -18.13
C TYR A 206 -20.40 20.42 -19.54
N ARG A 207 -19.32 21.20 -19.69
CA ARG A 207 -18.94 21.80 -20.97
C ARG A 207 -18.86 20.78 -22.10
N SER A 208 -18.14 19.70 -21.86
CA SER A 208 -17.78 18.71 -22.90
C SER A 208 -18.78 17.57 -23.00
N TYR A 209 -19.45 17.19 -21.91
CA TYR A 209 -20.18 15.93 -21.79
C TYR A 209 -21.65 16.03 -21.40
N ARG A 210 -22.23 17.24 -21.22
CA ARG A 210 -23.65 17.42 -20.81
C ARG A 210 -24.66 16.64 -21.68
N ASN A 211 -24.31 16.31 -22.93
CA ASN A 211 -25.14 15.54 -23.84
C ASN A 211 -24.76 14.04 -23.89
N ALA A 212 -23.66 13.62 -23.28
CA ALA A 212 -23.26 12.22 -23.22
C ALA A 212 -24.23 11.42 -22.33
N ALA A 213 -24.52 10.18 -22.72
CA ALA A 213 -25.42 9.33 -21.96
C ALA A 213 -24.88 9.07 -20.56
N TRP A 214 -23.61 8.68 -20.47
CA TRP A 214 -22.96 8.39 -19.18
C TRP A 214 -23.00 9.56 -18.20
N TYR A 215 -22.82 10.83 -18.68
CA TYR A 215 -22.87 12.01 -17.82
C TYR A 215 -24.28 12.23 -17.24
N ARG A 216 -25.33 12.10 -18.09
CA ARG A 216 -26.72 12.22 -17.64
C ARG A 216 -27.11 11.11 -16.67
N ASP A 217 -26.64 9.89 -16.93
CA ASP A 217 -26.88 8.76 -16.05
C ASP A 217 -26.19 8.97 -14.69
N GLU A 218 -24.99 9.54 -14.68
CA GLU A 218 -24.26 9.91 -13.47
C GLU A 218 -25.01 10.97 -12.65
N VAL A 219 -25.44 12.08 -13.29
CA VAL A 219 -26.25 13.12 -12.65
C VAL A 219 -27.52 12.51 -12.02
N ASN A 220 -28.29 11.74 -12.79
CA ASN A 220 -29.52 11.11 -12.31
C ASN A 220 -29.25 10.16 -11.13
N ARG A 221 -28.17 9.39 -11.17
CA ARG A 221 -27.79 8.47 -10.10
C ARG A 221 -27.44 9.21 -8.83
N GLN A 222 -26.56 10.21 -8.89
CA GLN A 222 -26.17 11.02 -7.73
C GLN A 222 -27.37 11.75 -7.11
N GLU A 223 -28.27 12.33 -7.94
CA GLU A 223 -29.50 12.95 -7.43
C GLU A 223 -30.43 11.93 -6.75
N ALA A 224 -30.55 10.72 -7.31
CA ALA A 224 -31.36 9.66 -6.69
C ALA A 224 -30.77 9.20 -5.37
N THR A 225 -29.45 9.04 -5.28
CA THR A 225 -28.72 8.70 -4.06
C THR A 225 -28.90 9.79 -3.01
N ALA A 226 -28.72 11.06 -3.37
CA ALA A 226 -28.95 12.18 -2.45
C ALA A 226 -30.36 12.15 -1.84
N ARG A 227 -31.39 11.99 -2.68
CA ARG A 227 -32.78 11.87 -2.20
C ARG A 227 -33.00 10.67 -1.27
N THR A 228 -32.40 9.53 -1.59
CA THR A 228 -32.51 8.30 -0.77
C THR A 228 -31.87 8.49 0.60
N LEU A 229 -30.75 9.20 0.65
CA LEU A 229 -30.02 9.53 1.89
C LEU A 229 -30.64 10.72 2.64
N GLY A 230 -31.73 11.33 2.11
CA GLY A 230 -32.44 12.43 2.76
C GLY A 230 -31.86 13.82 2.49
N PHE A 231 -30.99 13.96 1.50
CA PHE A 231 -30.41 15.24 1.08
C PHE A 231 -31.22 15.86 -0.07
N ASN A 232 -31.36 17.19 -0.04
CA ASN A 232 -32.06 17.92 -1.09
C ASN A 232 -31.17 18.24 -2.30
N LYS A 233 -29.84 18.19 -2.12
CA LYS A 233 -28.85 18.52 -3.14
C LYS A 233 -27.69 17.51 -3.11
N VAL A 234 -27.12 17.24 -4.28
CA VAL A 234 -25.90 16.42 -4.41
C VAL A 234 -24.71 17.09 -3.74
N SER A 235 -24.55 18.40 -3.86
CA SER A 235 -23.48 19.17 -3.21
C SER A 235 -23.50 19.03 -1.68
N VAL A 236 -24.70 19.01 -1.07
CA VAL A 236 -24.84 18.79 0.38
C VAL A 236 -24.50 17.35 0.76
N MET A 237 -24.96 16.37 -0.02
CA MET A 237 -24.63 14.96 0.20
C MET A 237 -23.12 14.74 0.11
N LYS A 238 -22.47 15.13 -0.99
CA LYS A 238 -21.03 14.94 -1.21
C LYS A 238 -20.16 15.60 -0.13
N ARG A 239 -20.56 16.77 0.33
CA ARG A 239 -19.91 17.44 1.47
C ARG A 239 -20.02 16.63 2.77
N ASN A 240 -21.18 16.03 3.05
CA ASN A 240 -21.32 15.17 4.23
C ASN A 240 -20.49 13.88 4.07
N VAL A 241 -20.44 13.29 2.89
CA VAL A 241 -19.55 12.17 2.58
C VAL A 241 -18.08 12.57 2.83
N ALA A 242 -17.64 13.76 2.37
CA ALA A 242 -16.30 14.24 2.63
C ALA A 242 -16.01 14.42 4.14
N LEU A 243 -16.99 14.85 4.93
CA LEU A 243 -16.85 14.96 6.39
C LEU A 243 -16.72 13.58 7.06
N GLU A 244 -17.49 12.58 6.64
CA GLU A 244 -17.35 11.21 7.15
C GLU A 244 -15.99 10.61 6.80
N ILE A 245 -15.49 10.84 5.59
CA ILE A 245 -14.12 10.44 5.20
C ILE A 245 -13.07 11.17 6.06
N GLN A 246 -13.25 12.46 6.34
CA GLN A 246 -12.37 13.19 7.26
C GLN A 246 -12.39 12.59 8.67
N GLN A 247 -13.57 12.19 9.19
CA GLN A 247 -13.68 11.51 10.48
C GLN A 247 -12.97 10.15 10.49
N PHE A 248 -13.04 9.39 9.39
CA PHE A 248 -12.27 8.15 9.22
C PHE A 248 -10.77 8.40 9.39
N VAL A 249 -10.23 9.44 8.75
CA VAL A 249 -8.82 9.82 8.89
C VAL A 249 -8.51 10.27 10.33
N LEU A 250 -9.33 11.13 10.91
CA LEU A 250 -9.18 11.59 12.30
C LEU A 250 -9.12 10.41 13.29
N GLY A 251 -9.89 9.36 13.03
CA GLY A 251 -9.96 8.13 13.84
C GLY A 251 -8.78 7.18 13.67
N GLY A 252 -7.89 7.40 12.70
CA GLY A 252 -6.70 6.57 12.46
C GLY A 252 -6.64 5.90 11.10
N GLY A 253 -7.61 6.14 10.22
CA GLY A 253 -7.63 5.64 8.86
C GLY A 253 -6.56 6.27 7.97
N PHE A 254 -6.20 5.58 6.89
CA PHE A 254 -5.24 6.03 5.89
C PHE A 254 -5.98 6.39 4.60
N LEU A 255 -5.86 7.65 4.18
CA LEU A 255 -6.48 8.17 2.96
C LEU A 255 -5.41 8.32 1.87
N PHE A 256 -5.69 7.77 0.70
CA PHE A 256 -4.89 8.00 -0.51
C PHE A 256 -5.77 8.53 -1.61
N THR A 257 -5.44 9.69 -2.17
CA THR A 257 -6.24 10.29 -3.24
C THR A 257 -5.40 10.63 -4.47
N MET A 258 -6.03 10.52 -5.63
CA MET A 258 -5.43 10.89 -6.92
C MET A 258 -6.36 11.81 -7.71
N CYS A 259 -5.81 12.45 -8.74
CA CYS A 259 -6.56 13.24 -9.71
C CYS A 259 -7.46 14.31 -9.03
N SER A 260 -8.67 14.52 -9.55
CA SER A 260 -9.64 15.48 -9.01
C SER A 260 -10.18 15.12 -7.61
N GLY A 261 -10.02 13.87 -7.18
CA GLY A 261 -10.31 13.48 -5.80
C GLY A 261 -9.46 14.23 -4.77
N THR A 262 -8.32 14.81 -5.15
CA THR A 262 -7.43 15.55 -4.25
C THR A 262 -7.96 16.94 -3.89
N ASP A 263 -8.11 17.82 -4.86
CA ASP A 263 -8.53 19.21 -4.64
C ASP A 263 -10.03 19.35 -4.42
N SER A 264 -10.88 18.58 -5.11
CA SER A 264 -12.32 18.62 -4.90
C SER A 264 -12.71 18.19 -3.48
N PHE A 265 -12.01 17.21 -2.91
CA PHE A 265 -12.20 16.77 -1.52
C PHE A 265 -11.81 17.88 -0.53
N ASP A 266 -10.63 18.47 -0.70
CA ASP A 266 -10.14 19.54 0.17
C ASP A 266 -11.03 20.80 0.08
N ILE A 267 -11.50 21.15 -1.13
CA ILE A 267 -12.46 22.24 -1.38
C ILE A 267 -13.79 21.96 -0.66
N ALA A 268 -14.32 20.74 -0.72
CA ALA A 268 -15.55 20.38 -0.05
C ALA A 268 -15.46 20.57 1.48
N LEU A 269 -14.32 20.24 2.07
CA LEU A 269 -14.05 20.47 3.49
C LEU A 269 -13.95 21.96 3.82
N ALA A 270 -13.24 22.76 3.01
CA ALA A 270 -13.10 24.20 3.20
C ALA A 270 -14.44 24.95 3.01
N ALA A 271 -15.36 24.38 2.21
CA ALA A 271 -16.67 24.94 1.90
C ALA A 271 -17.82 24.31 2.73
N GLN A 272 -17.54 23.62 3.85
CA GLN A 272 -18.55 22.82 4.55
C GLN A 272 -19.82 23.60 4.96
N ASP A 273 -19.75 24.92 5.15
CA ASP A 273 -20.87 25.78 5.54
C ASP A 273 -21.40 26.66 4.39
N LEU A 274 -20.87 26.44 3.16
CA LEU A 274 -21.14 27.28 1.99
C LEU A 274 -21.72 26.46 0.85
N ASP A 275 -22.57 27.08 0.05
CA ASP A 275 -22.92 26.58 -1.26
C ASP A 275 -21.96 27.19 -2.29
N ILE A 276 -21.18 26.34 -2.95
CA ILE A 276 -20.20 26.72 -3.97
C ILE A 276 -20.60 26.25 -5.39
N CYS A 277 -21.80 25.66 -5.53
CA CYS A 277 -22.32 25.19 -6.81
C CYS A 277 -23.01 26.32 -7.57
N GLU A 278 -22.72 26.39 -8.88
CA GLU A 278 -23.50 27.26 -9.78
C GLU A 278 -24.88 26.66 -10.05
N SER A 279 -25.88 27.54 -10.23
CA SER A 279 -27.30 27.20 -10.41
C SER A 279 -27.58 26.14 -11.46
N MET A 280 -26.70 25.96 -12.42
CA MET A 280 -26.86 24.96 -13.46
C MET A 280 -26.63 23.52 -12.94
N PHE A 281 -25.95 23.36 -11.81
CA PHE A 281 -25.68 22.06 -11.22
C PHE A 281 -26.76 21.63 -10.23
N ASP A 282 -27.33 22.57 -9.45
CA ASP A 282 -28.22 22.24 -8.34
C ASP A 282 -29.52 23.07 -8.27
N GLY A 283 -29.70 24.06 -9.18
CA GLY A 283 -30.95 24.79 -9.39
C GLY A 283 -31.09 26.11 -8.63
N ASP A 284 -30.17 26.48 -7.73
CA ASP A 284 -30.14 27.78 -7.05
C ASP A 284 -28.73 28.42 -7.07
N PRO A 285 -28.60 29.72 -6.80
CA PRO A 285 -27.30 30.40 -6.87
C PRO A 285 -26.42 30.02 -5.68
N MET A 286 -25.10 29.96 -5.93
CA MET A 286 -24.12 29.78 -4.85
C MET A 286 -24.23 30.87 -3.78
N SER A 287 -23.69 30.62 -2.61
CA SER A 287 -23.62 31.56 -1.49
C SER A 287 -22.95 32.86 -1.93
N PRO A 288 -23.50 34.04 -1.56
CA PRO A 288 -22.88 35.33 -1.92
C PRO A 288 -21.44 35.39 -1.43
N ASN A 289 -20.50 35.75 -2.35
CA ASN A 289 -19.06 35.81 -2.03
C ASN A 289 -18.46 34.50 -1.47
N ALA A 290 -18.95 33.36 -1.84
CA ALA A 290 -18.49 32.06 -1.35
C ALA A 290 -16.96 31.90 -1.43
N ALA A 291 -16.35 32.33 -2.54
CA ALA A 291 -14.90 32.27 -2.73
C ALA A 291 -14.07 33.01 -1.64
N ASN A 292 -14.65 34.01 -0.97
CA ASN A 292 -13.99 34.77 0.10
C ASN A 292 -14.34 34.27 1.51
N GLN A 293 -15.16 33.24 1.62
CA GLN A 293 -15.67 32.70 2.89
C GLN A 293 -15.19 31.28 3.17
N LEU A 294 -14.34 30.71 2.30
CA LEU A 294 -13.76 29.40 2.53
C LEU A 294 -12.97 29.37 3.84
N ASP A 295 -13.22 28.36 4.64
CA ASP A 295 -12.46 28.09 5.87
C ASP A 295 -11.35 27.06 5.59
N TYR A 296 -10.18 27.56 5.19
CA TYR A 296 -9.05 26.69 4.85
C TYR A 296 -8.52 25.87 6.01
N GLU A 297 -8.83 26.23 7.28
CA GLU A 297 -8.43 25.42 8.44
C GLU A 297 -9.18 24.09 8.53
N LYS A 298 -10.32 23.99 7.87
CA LYS A 298 -11.11 22.76 7.76
C LYS A 298 -10.60 21.81 6.67
N GLY A 299 -9.84 22.35 5.70
CA GLY A 299 -9.15 21.55 4.67
C GLY A 299 -7.96 20.80 5.23
N MET A 300 -7.37 19.94 4.41
CA MET A 300 -6.24 19.08 4.80
C MET A 300 -4.91 19.59 4.23
N ALA A 301 -4.89 19.95 2.95
CA ALA A 301 -3.65 20.18 2.21
C ALA A 301 -3.45 21.62 1.73
N PHE A 302 -4.53 22.35 1.45
CA PHE A 302 -4.43 23.60 0.69
C PHE A 302 -5.02 24.81 1.42
N GLN A 303 -4.52 25.99 1.08
CA GLN A 303 -4.96 27.28 1.64
C GLN A 303 -4.80 28.42 0.64
N ASN A 304 -5.55 29.51 0.85
CA ASN A 304 -5.44 30.79 0.12
C ASN A 304 -5.66 30.67 -1.40
N TYR A 305 -6.27 29.60 -1.89
CA TYR A 305 -6.63 29.44 -3.30
C TYR A 305 -7.96 30.13 -3.61
N ALA A 306 -8.16 30.48 -4.87
CA ALA A 306 -9.46 30.93 -5.37
C ALA A 306 -10.18 29.77 -6.09
N LEU A 307 -11.50 29.69 -5.91
CA LEU A 307 -12.36 28.76 -6.65
C LEU A 307 -12.47 29.19 -8.12
N GLU A 308 -12.56 28.22 -9.00
CA GLU A 308 -13.01 28.42 -10.37
C GLU A 308 -14.53 28.25 -10.43
N THR A 309 -15.24 29.35 -10.59
CA THR A 309 -16.70 29.38 -10.56
C THR A 309 -17.35 29.29 -11.93
N ASP A 310 -16.58 29.46 -13.03
CA ASP A 310 -17.13 29.25 -14.37
C ASP A 310 -17.40 27.77 -14.62
N PRO A 311 -18.68 27.36 -14.77
CA PRO A 311 -19.02 25.94 -15.03
C PRO A 311 -18.53 25.43 -16.39
N MET A 312 -18.04 26.32 -17.25
CA MET A 312 -17.46 25.97 -18.55
C MET A 312 -15.94 25.71 -18.46
N VAL A 313 -15.32 25.91 -17.30
CA VAL A 313 -13.93 25.56 -17.01
C VAL A 313 -13.89 24.21 -16.34
N TYR A 314 -12.88 23.39 -16.69
CA TYR A 314 -12.77 22.00 -16.26
C TYR A 314 -12.13 21.85 -14.85
N GLU A 315 -11.36 22.82 -14.44
CA GLU A 315 -10.67 22.88 -13.15
C GLU A 315 -11.62 23.35 -12.03
N PHE A 316 -11.36 22.93 -10.77
CA PHE A 316 -12.13 23.34 -9.59
C PHE A 316 -11.62 24.63 -8.96
N SER A 317 -10.32 24.89 -9.05
CA SER A 317 -9.68 26.02 -8.38
C SER A 317 -8.29 26.31 -8.94
N GLN A 318 -7.64 27.30 -8.34
CA GLN A 318 -6.24 27.64 -8.63
C GLN A 318 -5.23 26.63 -8.03
N ILE A 319 -5.65 25.62 -7.29
CA ILE A 319 -4.75 24.58 -6.75
C ILE A 319 -4.04 23.85 -7.90
N ASP A 320 -4.81 23.46 -8.90
CA ASP A 320 -4.31 22.64 -10.01
C ASP A 320 -3.32 23.36 -10.91
N ALA A 321 -2.23 22.68 -11.22
CA ALA A 321 -1.13 23.13 -12.08
C ALA A 321 -1.15 22.49 -13.49
N THR A 322 -2.30 22.00 -13.95
CA THR A 322 -2.42 21.35 -15.29
C THR A 322 -1.99 22.29 -16.40
N GLU A 323 -2.32 23.60 -16.32
CA GLU A 323 -1.91 24.59 -17.32
C GLU A 323 -0.39 24.66 -17.49
N GLU A 324 0.37 24.60 -16.40
CA GLU A 324 1.84 24.62 -16.42
C GLU A 324 2.40 23.37 -17.10
N HIS A 325 1.84 22.21 -16.82
CA HIS A 325 2.24 20.95 -17.42
C HIS A 325 1.92 20.86 -18.92
N THR A 326 0.81 21.46 -19.39
CA THR A 326 0.47 21.49 -20.82
C THR A 326 1.51 22.26 -21.66
N LYS A 327 2.29 23.14 -21.04
CA LYS A 327 3.34 23.93 -21.70
C LYS A 327 4.66 23.16 -21.83
N ILE A 328 4.77 21.99 -21.17
CA ILE A 328 5.96 21.17 -21.15
C ILE A 328 5.78 19.99 -22.15
N LYS A 329 6.85 19.67 -22.89
CA LYS A 329 6.83 18.45 -23.71
C LYS A 329 6.84 17.22 -22.82
N GLN A 330 6.08 16.19 -23.15
CA GLN A 330 5.99 14.94 -22.38
C GLN A 330 7.37 14.40 -21.95
N LEU A 331 8.36 14.36 -22.86
CA LEU A 331 9.72 13.88 -22.54
C LEU A 331 10.47 14.71 -21.50
N ASN A 332 10.02 15.93 -21.24
CA ASN A 332 10.61 16.84 -20.26
C ASN A 332 9.71 17.01 -19.03
N ASP A 333 8.56 16.36 -19.01
CA ASP A 333 7.67 16.35 -17.86
C ASP A 333 8.06 15.17 -16.97
N PHE A 334 8.57 15.49 -15.80
CA PHE A 334 8.96 14.54 -14.77
C PHE A 334 8.91 15.20 -13.40
N PHE A 335 8.81 14.40 -12.38
CA PHE A 335 8.94 14.85 -11.00
C PHE A 335 10.04 14.06 -10.27
N THR A 336 10.59 14.69 -9.24
CA THR A 336 11.69 14.13 -8.45
C THR A 336 11.23 13.89 -7.02
N LEU A 337 11.47 12.69 -6.51
CA LEU A 337 11.23 12.36 -5.11
C LEU A 337 12.30 12.99 -4.22
N PHE A 338 11.87 13.49 -3.05
CA PHE A 338 12.77 13.95 -2.00
C PHE A 338 13.46 12.78 -1.30
N ASP A 339 14.68 13.03 -0.79
CA ASP A 339 15.36 12.12 0.13
C ASP A 339 14.95 12.44 1.55
N PHE A 340 14.42 11.44 2.20
CA PHE A 340 14.11 11.49 3.62
C PHE A 340 15.08 10.61 4.42
N SER A 341 15.22 10.92 5.69
CA SER A 341 15.99 10.10 6.60
C SER A 341 15.19 8.88 7.03
N ALA A 342 15.63 7.68 6.63
CA ALA A 342 14.99 6.44 7.09
C ALA A 342 15.06 6.29 8.63
N LYS A 343 15.96 7.01 9.30
CA LYS A 343 16.10 7.01 10.76
C LYS A 343 15.11 7.93 11.47
N TRP A 344 14.80 9.08 10.88
CA TRP A 344 14.00 10.15 11.51
C TRP A 344 12.65 10.36 10.84
N ASP A 345 12.61 10.26 9.50
CA ASP A 345 11.43 10.51 8.69
C ASP A 345 10.92 9.17 8.10
N VAL A 346 10.64 8.19 8.99
CA VAL A 346 10.34 6.81 8.58
C VAL A 346 9.16 6.76 7.61
N VAL A 347 8.07 7.48 7.92
CA VAL A 347 6.85 7.48 7.12
C VAL A 347 7.07 8.06 5.72
N PRO A 348 7.58 9.29 5.54
CA PRO A 348 7.90 9.78 4.21
C PRO A 348 8.90 8.90 3.46
N THR A 349 9.86 8.28 4.16
CA THR A 349 10.80 7.34 3.55
C THR A 349 10.08 6.09 3.02
N MET A 350 9.13 5.51 3.76
CA MET A 350 8.32 4.38 3.28
C MET A 350 7.54 4.76 2.01
N LEU A 351 6.88 5.90 2.04
CA LEU A 351 6.03 6.38 0.95
C LEU A 351 6.83 6.74 -0.32
N THR A 352 8.12 7.08 -0.18
CA THR A 352 9.00 7.43 -1.30
C THR A 352 9.96 6.31 -1.74
N GLN A 353 9.79 5.07 -1.23
CA GLN A 353 10.61 3.95 -1.68
C GLN A 353 10.48 3.73 -3.18
N SER A 354 11.57 3.82 -3.90
CA SER A 354 11.60 3.60 -5.35
C SER A 354 13.00 3.19 -5.82
N HIS A 355 13.06 2.45 -6.92
CA HIS A 355 14.30 2.17 -7.64
C HIS A 355 14.72 3.33 -8.55
N LYS A 356 13.82 4.32 -8.74
CA LYS A 356 14.07 5.56 -9.50
C LYS A 356 13.66 6.76 -8.68
N ARG A 357 14.50 7.80 -8.70
CA ARG A 357 14.20 9.07 -8.03
C ARG A 357 13.49 10.07 -8.93
N VAL A 358 13.76 9.99 -10.24
CA VAL A 358 13.11 10.81 -11.27
C VAL A 358 12.08 9.94 -11.95
N ILE A 359 10.83 10.35 -11.86
CA ILE A 359 9.68 9.60 -12.35
C ILE A 359 9.05 10.39 -13.50
N PRO A 360 8.70 9.75 -14.62
CA PRO A 360 7.97 10.39 -15.70
C PRO A 360 6.71 11.09 -15.19
N GLY A 361 6.41 12.27 -15.71
CA GLY A 361 5.19 12.97 -15.44
C GLY A 361 4.00 12.33 -16.12
N PHE A 362 2.82 12.56 -15.58
CA PHE A 362 1.53 12.16 -16.14
C PHE A 362 0.47 13.17 -15.73
N MET A 363 -0.53 13.34 -16.55
CA MET A 363 -1.56 14.36 -16.37
C MET A 363 -2.84 13.73 -15.80
N GLY A 364 -3.77 14.57 -15.44
CA GLY A 364 -5.11 14.24 -14.99
C GLY A 364 -5.93 15.51 -14.92
N GLN A 365 -7.15 15.44 -14.43
CA GLN A 365 -7.95 16.66 -14.19
C GLN A 365 -7.24 17.58 -13.20
N THR A 366 -6.69 17.01 -12.12
CA THR A 366 -5.75 17.70 -11.23
C THR A 366 -4.37 17.05 -11.41
N THR A 367 -3.55 17.63 -12.29
CA THR A 367 -2.26 17.06 -12.68
C THR A 367 -1.23 17.16 -11.57
N ALA A 368 -1.19 18.28 -10.87
CA ALA A 368 -0.25 18.59 -9.79
C ALA A 368 -0.76 19.82 -9.04
N PHE A 369 -0.09 20.22 -7.97
CA PHE A 369 -0.52 21.30 -7.09
C PHE A 369 0.43 22.49 -7.19
N ARG A 370 -0.09 23.72 -7.34
CA ARG A 370 0.73 24.93 -7.23
C ARG A 370 1.24 25.07 -5.80
N ARG A 371 2.55 25.11 -5.65
CA ARG A 371 3.24 25.12 -4.35
C ARG A 371 2.76 26.23 -3.41
N SER A 372 2.37 27.40 -3.95
CA SER A 372 1.90 28.53 -3.18
C SER A 372 0.62 28.29 -2.39
N TYR A 373 -0.16 27.29 -2.76
CA TYR A 373 -1.41 26.94 -2.09
C TYR A 373 -1.27 25.76 -1.12
N VAL A 374 -0.14 25.03 -1.15
CA VAL A 374 0.11 23.95 -0.21
C VAL A 374 0.43 24.53 1.17
N ARG A 375 -0.22 24.03 2.20
CA ARG A 375 -0.01 24.43 3.60
C ARG A 375 1.43 24.14 4.04
N SER A 376 1.94 24.93 4.99
CA SER A 376 3.33 24.81 5.46
C SER A 376 3.60 23.56 6.31
N ASP A 377 2.58 22.96 6.88
CA ASP A 377 2.63 21.73 7.69
C ASP A 377 2.55 20.43 6.84
N VAL A 378 2.34 20.56 5.55
CA VAL A 378 2.29 19.44 4.60
C VAL A 378 3.69 19.03 4.15
N THR A 379 3.97 17.73 4.20
CA THR A 379 5.23 17.15 3.73
C THR A 379 5.19 16.99 2.22
N ILE A 380 6.09 17.67 1.51
CA ILE A 380 6.25 17.51 0.07
C ILE A 380 7.20 16.34 -0.19
N MET A 381 6.72 15.30 -0.85
CA MET A 381 7.46 14.09 -1.18
C MET A 381 7.99 14.06 -2.61
N GLY A 382 7.34 14.78 -3.52
CA GLY A 382 7.74 14.85 -4.92
C GLY A 382 7.37 16.17 -5.59
N GLU A 383 8.30 16.74 -6.36
CA GLU A 383 8.10 18.02 -7.05
C GLU A 383 8.48 17.96 -8.53
N SER A 384 7.77 18.70 -9.35
CA SER A 384 8.05 18.95 -10.77
C SER A 384 8.68 20.34 -10.93
N LYS A 385 10.01 20.38 -11.01
CA LYS A 385 10.75 21.65 -11.13
C LYS A 385 10.45 22.42 -12.41
N ASN A 386 10.25 21.69 -13.52
CA ASN A 386 9.96 22.30 -14.81
C ASN A 386 8.58 22.98 -14.84
N ALA A 387 7.61 22.44 -14.11
CA ALA A 387 6.28 23.00 -13.95
C ALA A 387 6.14 23.90 -12.71
N GLN A 388 7.17 24.00 -11.87
CA GLN A 388 7.14 24.73 -10.59
C GLN A 388 5.98 24.29 -9.67
N SER A 389 5.64 23.01 -9.71
CA SER A 389 4.52 22.40 -9.00
C SER A 389 4.97 21.23 -8.09
N VAL A 390 4.13 20.85 -7.18
CA VAL A 390 4.32 19.65 -6.35
C VAL A 390 3.34 18.58 -6.80
N LYS A 391 3.81 17.31 -6.85
CA LYS A 391 3.07 16.18 -7.43
C LYS A 391 2.59 15.20 -6.39
N TYR A 392 3.33 15.06 -5.29
CA TYR A 392 3.13 14.03 -4.28
C TYR A 392 3.36 14.63 -2.90
N ILE A 393 2.30 14.66 -2.08
CA ILE A 393 2.28 15.32 -0.78
C ILE A 393 1.63 14.43 0.27
N HIS A 394 1.99 14.65 1.54
CA HIS A 394 1.53 13.83 2.66
C HIS A 394 1.31 14.69 3.91
N GLY A 395 0.35 14.31 4.74
CA GLY A 395 0.10 14.92 6.02
C GLY A 395 -0.53 13.98 7.03
N GLU A 396 -0.61 14.46 8.26
CA GLU A 396 -1.27 13.77 9.37
C GLU A 396 -2.54 14.52 9.73
N LEU A 397 -3.59 13.80 10.17
CA LEU A 397 -4.81 14.39 10.70
C LEU A 397 -5.34 13.52 11.84
N GLY A 398 -5.34 14.05 13.06
CA GLY A 398 -5.74 13.27 14.24
C GLY A 398 -4.81 12.09 14.49
N GLN A 399 -5.36 10.87 14.41
CA GLN A 399 -4.58 9.62 14.55
C GLN A 399 -4.21 8.99 13.20
N GLY A 400 -4.80 9.48 12.10
CA GLY A 400 -4.60 8.96 10.76
C GLY A 400 -3.68 9.80 9.91
N GLN A 401 -3.58 9.41 8.66
CA GLN A 401 -2.67 10.01 7.69
C GLN A 401 -3.32 10.06 6.31
N TRP A 402 -2.86 10.98 5.49
CA TRP A 402 -3.36 11.14 4.14
C TRP A 402 -2.22 11.43 3.16
N THR A 403 -2.42 11.02 1.92
CA THR A 403 -1.47 11.25 0.83
C THR A 403 -2.23 11.65 -0.42
N TYR A 404 -1.81 12.76 -1.05
CA TYR A 404 -2.33 13.22 -2.34
C TYR A 404 -1.28 13.03 -3.43
N TYR A 405 -1.70 12.41 -4.53
CA TYR A 405 -0.86 12.15 -5.69
C TYR A 405 -1.54 12.71 -6.93
N GLY A 406 -1.04 13.84 -7.45
CA GLY A 406 -1.62 14.50 -8.61
C GLY A 406 -1.46 13.66 -9.88
N GLY A 407 -2.40 13.80 -10.82
CA GLY A 407 -2.47 13.06 -12.07
C GLY A 407 -3.32 11.79 -11.98
N HIS A 408 -3.60 11.19 -13.13
CA HIS A 408 -4.56 10.09 -13.27
C HIS A 408 -3.87 8.72 -13.32
N ASP A 409 -3.01 8.48 -14.31
CA ASP A 409 -2.34 7.20 -14.51
C ASP A 409 -0.85 7.38 -14.76
N PRO A 410 0.03 6.78 -13.94
CA PRO A 410 1.49 6.93 -14.06
C PRO A 410 2.11 6.47 -15.38
N GLU A 411 1.44 5.62 -16.16
CA GLU A 411 1.95 5.10 -17.44
C GLU A 411 1.13 5.56 -18.65
N ASP A 412 0.05 6.31 -18.42
CA ASP A 412 -0.69 7.02 -19.47
C ASP A 412 -0.55 8.53 -19.29
N TYR A 413 0.27 9.16 -20.11
CA TYR A 413 0.59 10.58 -19.97
C TYR A 413 -0.61 11.52 -20.04
N ARG A 414 -1.57 11.21 -20.92
CA ARG A 414 -2.80 12.00 -21.11
C ARG A 414 -4.00 11.10 -21.22
N HIS A 415 -4.43 10.57 -20.13
CA HIS A 415 -5.63 9.76 -20.10
C HIS A 415 -6.85 10.57 -20.52
N LEU A 416 -7.59 10.07 -21.50
CA LEU A 416 -8.82 10.69 -22.01
C LEU A 416 -10.02 9.79 -21.72
N VAL A 417 -11.19 10.41 -21.66
CA VAL A 417 -12.45 9.68 -21.51
C VAL A 417 -12.63 8.66 -22.65
N ASN A 418 -12.85 7.40 -22.33
CA ASN A 418 -12.91 6.21 -23.19
C ASN A 418 -11.56 5.70 -23.73
N ASP A 419 -10.44 6.15 -23.25
CA ASP A 419 -9.18 5.47 -23.53
C ASP A 419 -9.19 4.04 -22.95
N PRO A 420 -8.48 3.09 -23.58
CA PRO A 420 -8.35 1.75 -23.02
C PRO A 420 -7.53 1.79 -21.74
N PRO A 421 -7.82 0.88 -20.77
CA PRO A 421 -7.04 0.81 -19.56
C PRO A 421 -5.57 0.44 -19.83
N THR A 422 -4.67 0.97 -19.00
CA THR A 422 -3.23 0.67 -19.05
C THR A 422 -2.97 -0.83 -18.86
N ASP A 423 -2.21 -1.46 -19.77
CA ASP A 423 -1.75 -2.84 -19.60
C ASP A 423 -0.47 -2.89 -18.75
N LEU A 424 -0.61 -3.18 -17.46
CA LEU A 424 0.51 -3.26 -16.51
C LEU A 424 1.48 -4.41 -16.78
N ASN A 425 1.15 -5.38 -17.65
CA ASN A 425 2.13 -6.36 -18.11
C ASN A 425 3.25 -5.72 -18.93
N LEU A 426 3.00 -4.57 -19.55
CA LEU A 426 4.00 -3.78 -20.25
C LEU A 426 4.84 -2.89 -19.31
N HIS A 427 4.37 -2.70 -18.07
CA HIS A 427 4.93 -1.78 -17.07
C HIS A 427 5.20 -2.44 -15.69
N PRO A 428 5.76 -3.67 -15.62
CA PRO A 428 5.92 -4.40 -14.35
C PRO A 428 6.84 -3.69 -13.35
N ASN A 429 7.64 -2.74 -13.84
CA ASN A 429 8.61 -1.97 -13.08
C ASN A 429 8.30 -0.46 -13.07
N SER A 430 7.03 -0.09 -13.20
CA SER A 430 6.61 1.29 -13.11
C SER A 430 6.93 1.91 -11.75
N ALA A 431 7.74 2.95 -11.76
CA ALA A 431 8.06 3.69 -10.54
C ALA A 431 6.88 4.52 -10.03
N GLY A 432 6.02 5.01 -10.92
CA GLY A 432 4.82 5.76 -10.55
C GLY A 432 3.78 4.90 -9.86
N TYR A 433 3.47 3.72 -10.40
CA TYR A 433 2.57 2.75 -9.78
C TYR A 433 3.14 2.18 -8.46
N ARG A 434 4.46 2.08 -8.36
CA ARG A 434 5.11 1.66 -7.12
C ARG A 434 4.82 2.60 -5.96
N LEU A 435 4.70 3.93 -6.18
CA LEU A 435 4.33 4.88 -5.13
C LEU A 435 2.91 4.61 -4.60
N ILE A 436 1.98 4.19 -5.45
CA ILE A 436 0.64 3.75 -5.02
C ILE A 436 0.78 2.55 -4.06
N LEU A 437 1.56 1.54 -4.45
CA LEU A 437 1.75 0.32 -3.64
C LEU A 437 2.50 0.56 -2.33
N ASN A 438 3.38 1.58 -2.25
CA ASN A 438 3.95 2.01 -0.98
C ASN A 438 2.84 2.44 0.01
N ASN A 439 1.84 3.19 -0.48
CA ASN A 439 0.71 3.62 0.35
C ASN A 439 -0.17 2.43 0.79
N ILE A 440 -0.29 1.40 -0.03
CA ILE A 440 -1.05 0.18 0.29
C ILE A 440 -0.40 -0.61 1.43
N LEU A 441 0.92 -0.75 1.44
CA LEU A 441 1.63 -1.51 2.48
C LEU A 441 1.92 -0.69 3.74
N PHE A 442 1.92 0.63 3.64
CA PHE A 442 2.26 1.51 4.74
C PHE A 442 1.42 1.25 6.03
N PRO A 443 0.09 1.04 5.97
CA PRO A 443 -0.71 0.78 7.17
C PRO A 443 -0.33 -0.50 7.91
N ALA A 444 0.29 -1.47 7.23
CA ALA A 444 0.75 -2.71 7.84
C ALA A 444 1.95 -2.51 8.79
N ALA A 445 2.59 -1.34 8.75
CA ALA A 445 3.79 -1.05 9.52
C ALA A 445 3.49 -0.86 11.00
N ARG A 446 4.32 -1.48 11.86
CA ARG A 446 4.27 -1.19 13.30
C ARG A 446 4.66 0.25 13.55
N LYS A 447 3.81 1.00 14.25
CA LYS A 447 4.12 2.35 14.72
C LYS A 447 5.36 2.30 15.62
N LYS A 448 6.50 2.81 15.16
CA LYS A 448 7.68 3.00 16.01
C LYS A 448 7.37 4.09 17.03
N GLU A 449 7.50 3.77 18.32
CA GLU A 449 7.56 4.80 19.37
C GLU A 449 8.72 5.75 19.05
N ARG A 450 8.44 7.05 19.00
CA ARG A 450 9.50 8.06 18.85
C ARG A 450 10.45 7.88 20.03
N LYS A 451 11.70 7.59 19.76
CA LYS A 451 12.75 7.64 20.78
C LYS A 451 12.91 9.11 21.19
N THR A 452 12.44 9.43 22.38
CA THR A 452 12.67 10.73 23.02
C THR A 452 14.13 10.86 23.41
#